data_0f8d4aa62d5c2ba981d635feb9cac484
#
_entry.id   0f8d4aa62d5c2ba981d635feb9cac484
#
_cell.length_a   1.000
_cell.length_b   1.000
_cell.length_c   1.000
_cell.angle_alpha   90.00
_cell.angle_beta   90.00
_cell.angle_gamma   90.00
#
_symmetry.space_group_name_H-M   'P 1'
#
loop_
_entity.id
_entity.type
_entity.pdbx_description
1 polymer ?
#
loop_
_entity_poly.entity_id
_entity_poly.type
_entity_poly.pdbx_seq_one_letter_code
_entity_poly.pdbx_strand_id
1 'polypeptide(L)'
;MTLDEDTQWVSEDTTILAGKLFDLAFANSVIGMAITDLNRGIVAINDSFCQMLGRNREDFLGHSMAQVTLSEDQKSSDDLTALLLTGEKSQVVYTKRYHHKDGHIVWAEVSKSLAHNEEGEPYCFIALVRNVTEERSLLSQLTQQALHDPLTGLANRLLFEDRLSQALNSSTRKSGCIAVFLIDLDDFKDVNDTFGHQAGDHLLKAVANRLKEVTRSSDTLCRFGGDEFLYLREGLRSSHEAQQMAKRLLRVFDEPFCIGEDSLPQSASIGVAISSRADDSADLIRHADIALYQVKRKNKSQYSLFHQKMQDQVSNRVGMANDLRQSLESGLVTMQYQPIVNLSTNVAVGVEALVRWYHPKRGWVPPTVFIPIAEQSKLIFDIGSFALGQALGEAASWGHITHIEPQPYVTVNLSPRQFQDPDLFRRISESLEANELPPDRLVLEITEGTAFVDINQATHTAKQLRAVGVGLAVDDFGTGYSSLSHIALLHPRILKIDQSFLDTSPDAVSNERLLKAILTMGEALDITVLAEGIETESQLDMLRRLGCKFGQGYLLSPPVPSADLTKILRMVPAPPGIDQS
;
A
#
# COMPACT_ATOMS: atom_id res chain seq x y z
N MET A 1 -34.18 16.88 79.15
CA MET A 1 -32.82 17.09 79.63
C MET A 1 -32.10 17.83 78.51
N THR A 2 -32.17 19.13 78.55
CA THR A 2 -31.66 20.14 77.66
C THR A 2 -30.15 20.24 77.86
N LEU A 3 -29.37 20.06 76.87
CA LEU A 3 -27.93 20.45 76.83
C LEU A 3 -27.87 21.88 76.40
N ASP A 4 -27.39 22.69 77.36
CA ASP A 4 -27.16 24.13 77.18
C ASP A 4 -25.76 24.39 76.68
N GLU A 5 -25.70 25.35 75.80
CA GLU A 5 -24.73 26.37 75.51
C GLU A 5 -23.21 26.09 75.56
N ASP A 6 -22.65 26.19 74.38
CA ASP A 6 -21.24 26.27 74.05
C ASP A 6 -20.54 27.40 74.75
N THR A 7 -19.61 27.04 75.57
CA THR A 7 -18.68 27.91 76.22
C THR A 7 -17.61 28.38 75.20
N GLN A 8 -17.62 29.63 74.83
CA GLN A 8 -16.57 30.35 74.20
C GLN A 8 -15.27 30.36 75.05
N TRP A 9 -14.41 29.38 74.85
CA TRP A 9 -13.03 29.43 75.36
C TRP A 9 -12.09 29.83 74.19
N VAL A 10 -12.08 31.08 73.78
CA VAL A 10 -10.99 31.63 73.02
C VAL A 10 -10.20 32.53 73.98
N SER A 11 -9.19 31.93 74.64
CA SER A 11 -8.21 32.72 75.37
C SER A 11 -7.35 33.51 74.36
N GLU A 12 -6.79 34.65 74.77
CA GLU A 12 -5.81 35.44 73.95
C GLU A 12 -4.69 34.55 73.41
N ASP A 13 -4.25 33.54 74.16
CA ASP A 13 -3.27 32.54 73.75
C ASP A 13 -3.75 31.66 72.56
N THR A 14 -5.07 31.33 72.49
CA THR A 14 -5.64 30.51 71.39
C THR A 14 -5.72 31.34 70.09
N THR A 15 -6.03 32.62 70.17
CA THR A 15 -6.05 33.53 69.01
C THR A 15 -4.66 33.76 68.45
N ILE A 16 -3.65 33.94 69.33
CA ILE A 16 -2.23 34.07 68.93
C ILE A 16 -1.70 32.79 68.32
N LEU A 17 -2.11 31.61 68.85
CA LEU A 17 -1.73 30.31 68.29
C LEU A 17 -2.38 30.07 66.92
N ALA A 18 -3.66 30.41 66.77
CA ALA A 18 -4.38 30.30 65.49
C ALA A 18 -3.75 31.18 64.41
N GLY A 19 -3.36 32.40 64.74
CA GLY A 19 -2.63 33.31 63.83
C GLY A 19 -1.29 32.72 63.40
N LYS A 20 -0.49 32.19 64.35
CA LYS A 20 0.80 31.55 64.01
C LYS A 20 0.63 30.31 63.13
N LEU A 21 -0.42 29.48 63.38
CA LEU A 21 -0.73 28.31 62.55
C LEU A 21 -1.17 28.70 61.15
N PHE A 22 -1.94 29.79 61.02
CA PHE A 22 -2.30 30.33 59.69
C PHE A 22 -1.06 30.83 58.96
N ASP A 23 -0.18 31.57 59.60
CA ASP A 23 1.07 32.05 58.98
C ASP A 23 1.94 30.90 58.51
N LEU A 24 2.06 29.85 59.32
CA LEU A 24 2.80 28.65 58.95
C LEU A 24 2.13 27.90 57.78
N ALA A 25 0.82 27.76 57.79
CA ALA A 25 0.08 27.12 56.69
C ALA A 25 0.16 27.92 55.40
N PHE A 26 0.04 29.23 55.45
CA PHE A 26 0.16 30.16 54.35
C PHE A 26 1.56 30.11 53.74
N ALA A 27 2.60 30.19 54.56
CA ALA A 27 4.00 30.21 54.10
C ALA A 27 4.43 28.86 53.53
N ASN A 28 4.00 27.72 54.11
CA ASN A 28 4.42 26.38 53.72
C ASN A 28 3.46 25.70 52.71
N SER A 29 2.40 26.38 52.28
CA SER A 29 1.50 25.86 51.24
C SER A 29 2.23 25.66 49.93
N VAL A 30 2.10 24.49 49.31
CA VAL A 30 2.60 24.19 47.96
C VAL A 30 1.80 24.95 46.88
N ILE A 31 0.57 25.34 47.19
CA ILE A 31 -0.29 26.15 46.33
C ILE A 31 0.00 27.63 46.55
N GLY A 32 0.14 28.36 45.46
CA GLY A 32 0.28 29.83 45.54
C GLY A 32 -0.95 30.44 46.18
N MET A 33 -0.76 31.30 47.16
CA MET A 33 -1.84 32.00 47.87
C MET A 33 -1.62 33.50 47.79
N ALA A 34 -2.69 34.22 47.46
CA ALA A 34 -2.67 35.68 47.47
C ALA A 34 -3.93 36.23 48.16
N ILE A 35 -3.77 37.24 49.02
CA ILE A 35 -4.85 37.99 49.62
C ILE A 35 -4.81 39.41 49.02
N THR A 36 -5.94 39.88 48.52
CA THR A 36 -6.05 41.22 47.98
C THR A 36 -7.17 41.99 48.69
N ASP A 37 -7.00 43.27 48.82
CA ASP A 37 -8.05 44.18 49.29
C ASP A 37 -9.20 44.28 48.26
N LEU A 38 -10.27 44.98 48.62
CA LEU A 38 -11.41 45.22 47.74
C LEU A 38 -11.06 46.07 46.51
N ASN A 39 -9.98 46.85 46.58
CA ASN A 39 -9.42 47.63 45.46
C ASN A 39 -8.43 46.82 44.61
N ARG A 40 -8.29 45.50 44.92
CA ARG A 40 -7.41 44.55 44.24
C ARG A 40 -5.92 44.78 44.45
N GLY A 41 -5.54 45.57 45.44
CA GLY A 41 -4.14 45.66 45.93
C GLY A 41 -3.76 44.37 46.65
N ILE A 42 -2.58 43.85 46.37
CA ILE A 42 -2.07 42.62 47.03
C ILE A 42 -1.62 42.98 48.45
N VAL A 43 -2.30 42.39 49.42
CA VAL A 43 -2.03 42.59 50.86
C VAL A 43 -1.06 41.52 51.37
N ALA A 44 -1.22 40.29 50.95
CA ALA A 44 -0.35 39.18 51.31
C ALA A 44 -0.17 38.20 50.17
N ILE A 45 0.99 37.57 50.09
CA ILE A 45 1.31 36.58 49.07
C ILE A 45 2.32 35.57 49.65
N ASN A 46 2.16 34.30 49.39
CA ASN A 46 3.06 33.27 49.90
C ASN A 46 4.24 33.01 48.95
N ASP A 47 5.24 32.28 49.45
CA ASP A 47 6.47 32.01 48.71
C ASP A 47 6.24 31.13 47.51
N SER A 48 5.29 30.20 47.55
CA SER A 48 4.92 29.35 46.40
C SER A 48 4.39 30.15 45.20
N PHE A 49 3.62 31.23 45.46
CA PHE A 49 3.18 32.14 44.41
C PHE A 49 4.37 32.93 43.82
N CYS A 50 5.23 33.41 44.69
CA CYS A 50 6.44 34.15 44.27
C CYS A 50 7.35 33.28 43.41
N GLN A 51 7.60 32.02 43.83
CA GLN A 51 8.40 31.05 43.07
C GLN A 51 7.76 30.72 41.74
N MET A 52 6.43 30.54 41.69
CA MET A 52 5.69 30.23 40.46
C MET A 52 5.89 31.30 39.38
N LEU A 53 6.07 32.58 39.73
CA LEU A 53 6.27 33.68 38.78
C LEU A 53 7.71 34.19 38.71
N GLY A 54 8.64 33.60 39.49
CA GLY A 54 10.05 33.99 39.53
C GLY A 54 10.31 35.40 40.08
N ARG A 55 9.40 35.94 40.93
CA ARG A 55 9.45 37.30 41.47
C ARG A 55 9.54 37.30 42.98
N ASN A 56 10.07 38.37 43.55
CA ASN A 56 10.12 38.56 44.99
C ASN A 56 8.78 39.05 45.52
N ARG A 57 8.49 38.83 46.80
CA ARG A 57 7.27 39.28 47.48
C ARG A 57 7.10 40.80 47.38
N GLU A 58 8.18 41.57 47.45
CA GLU A 58 8.20 43.02 47.35
C GLU A 58 7.69 43.54 45.99
N ASP A 59 7.87 42.75 44.93
CA ASP A 59 7.38 43.08 43.58
C ASP A 59 5.85 43.03 43.46
N PHE A 60 5.18 42.45 44.47
CA PHE A 60 3.75 42.24 44.48
C PHE A 60 2.99 43.09 45.49
N LEU A 61 3.55 43.32 46.67
CA LEU A 61 2.85 44.02 47.76
C LEU A 61 2.44 45.44 47.36
N GLY A 62 1.17 45.79 47.58
CA GLY A 62 0.58 47.07 47.19
C GLY A 62 0.29 47.24 45.70
N HIS A 63 0.68 46.29 44.87
CA HIS A 63 0.42 46.30 43.42
C HIS A 63 -0.81 45.46 43.04
N SER A 64 -1.36 45.73 41.87
CA SER A 64 -2.47 44.94 41.35
C SER A 64 -1.97 43.68 40.60
N MET A 65 -2.67 42.57 40.74
CA MET A 65 -2.45 41.34 39.95
C MET A 65 -2.52 41.57 38.42
N ALA A 66 -3.13 42.66 37.97
CA ALA A 66 -3.18 43.04 36.57
C ALA A 66 -1.79 43.21 35.93
N GLN A 67 -0.78 43.63 36.72
CA GLN A 67 0.59 43.83 36.21
C GLN A 67 1.26 42.55 35.71
N VAL A 68 0.92 41.42 36.30
CA VAL A 68 1.47 40.11 35.92
C VAL A 68 0.49 39.24 35.12
N THR A 69 -0.77 39.66 34.98
CA THR A 69 -1.80 38.97 34.21
C THR A 69 -1.75 39.39 32.74
N LEU A 70 -1.83 38.46 31.79
CA LEU A 70 -1.96 38.82 30.36
C LEU A 70 -3.16 39.71 30.13
N SER A 71 -3.02 40.77 29.29
CA SER A 71 -4.07 41.75 28.99
C SER A 71 -5.38 41.16 28.52
N GLU A 72 -5.31 40.08 27.76
CA GLU A 72 -6.48 39.32 27.23
C GLU A 72 -7.29 38.68 28.36
N ASP A 73 -6.66 38.25 29.45
CA ASP A 73 -7.29 37.55 30.57
C ASP A 73 -7.78 38.51 31.69
N GLN A 74 -7.39 39.80 31.63
CA GLN A 74 -7.76 40.77 32.65
C GLN A 74 -9.25 41.00 32.75
N LYS A 75 -9.92 41.27 31.61
CA LYS A 75 -11.36 41.55 31.56
C LYS A 75 -12.17 40.38 32.13
N SER A 76 -11.87 39.15 31.72
CA SER A 76 -12.57 37.94 32.22
C SER A 76 -12.36 37.76 33.73
N SER A 77 -11.15 38.04 34.24
CA SER A 77 -10.84 37.97 35.66
C SER A 77 -11.60 39.03 36.45
N ASP A 78 -11.83 40.23 35.86
CA ASP A 78 -12.56 41.33 36.46
C ASP A 78 -14.05 41.05 36.55
N ASP A 79 -14.64 40.53 35.46
CA ASP A 79 -16.04 40.16 35.40
C ASP A 79 -16.38 39.08 36.45
N LEU A 80 -15.51 38.06 36.60
CA LEU A 80 -15.66 37.01 37.60
C LEU A 80 -15.51 37.53 39.04
N THR A 81 -14.63 38.52 39.26
CA THR A 81 -14.47 39.17 40.58
C THR A 81 -15.70 40.00 40.95
N ALA A 82 -16.37 40.64 40.00
CA ALA A 82 -17.61 41.37 40.22
C ALA A 82 -18.75 40.46 40.75
N LEU A 83 -18.83 39.21 40.27
CA LEU A 83 -19.82 38.22 40.74
C LEU A 83 -19.64 37.86 42.22
N LEU A 84 -18.43 37.94 42.75
CA LEU A 84 -18.16 37.75 44.19
C LEU A 84 -18.65 38.95 45.01
N LEU A 85 -18.45 40.17 44.51
CA LEU A 85 -18.88 41.40 45.19
C LEU A 85 -20.41 41.54 45.21
N THR A 86 -21.10 41.10 44.16
CA THR A 86 -22.58 41.14 44.11
C THR A 86 -23.25 40.01 44.92
N GLY A 87 -22.44 39.09 45.42
CA GLY A 87 -22.96 37.93 46.16
C GLY A 87 -23.63 36.86 45.28
N GLU A 88 -23.57 37.02 43.93
CA GLU A 88 -24.10 36.03 42.98
C GLU A 88 -23.34 34.69 43.06
N LYS A 89 -22.08 34.71 43.44
CA LYS A 89 -21.24 33.53 43.70
C LYS A 89 -20.44 33.70 44.98
N SER A 90 -20.30 32.62 45.74
CA SER A 90 -19.43 32.55 46.93
C SER A 90 -17.96 32.28 46.56
N GLN A 91 -17.74 31.62 45.43
CA GLN A 91 -16.43 31.26 44.91
C GLN A 91 -16.44 31.23 43.39
N VAL A 92 -15.33 31.55 42.75
CA VAL A 92 -15.12 31.39 41.31
C VAL A 92 -13.84 30.61 41.05
N VAL A 93 -13.87 29.69 40.11
CA VAL A 93 -12.71 28.93 39.64
C VAL A 93 -12.54 29.18 38.15
N TYR A 94 -11.38 29.59 37.74
CA TYR A 94 -11.07 29.90 36.34
C TYR A 94 -9.60 29.75 36.05
N THR A 95 -9.24 29.59 34.78
CA THR A 95 -7.86 29.52 34.32
C THR A 95 -7.46 30.86 33.72
N LYS A 96 -6.27 31.34 34.03
CA LYS A 96 -5.65 32.52 33.40
C LYS A 96 -4.15 32.38 33.24
N ARG A 97 -3.58 33.30 32.48
CA ARG A 97 -2.15 33.33 32.15
C ARG A 97 -1.45 34.47 32.90
N TYR A 98 -0.30 34.15 33.43
CA TYR A 98 0.59 35.13 34.05
C TYR A 98 1.90 35.26 33.29
N HIS A 99 2.53 36.41 33.35
CA HIS A 99 3.89 36.66 32.89
C HIS A 99 4.91 36.29 33.98
N HIS A 100 5.73 35.27 33.70
CA HIS A 100 6.90 34.98 34.52
C HIS A 100 7.98 36.08 34.33
N LYS A 101 8.87 36.26 35.30
CA LYS A 101 9.95 37.23 35.23
C LYS A 101 10.84 37.06 33.99
N ASP A 102 11.10 35.83 33.60
CA ASP A 102 11.92 35.46 32.42
C ASP A 102 11.19 35.57 31.08
N GLY A 103 9.95 36.09 31.09
CA GLY A 103 9.16 36.35 29.89
C GLY A 103 8.27 35.19 29.39
N HIS A 104 8.39 33.97 29.93
CA HIS A 104 7.50 32.87 29.57
C HIS A 104 6.12 33.00 30.24
N ILE A 105 5.13 32.28 29.69
CA ILE A 105 3.75 32.28 30.18
C ILE A 105 3.54 31.13 31.15
N VAL A 106 2.97 31.43 32.31
CA VAL A 106 2.53 30.46 33.32
C VAL A 106 1.02 30.37 33.29
N TRP A 107 0.51 29.19 33.00
CA TRP A 107 -0.92 28.90 33.11
C TRP A 107 -1.28 28.58 34.56
N ALA A 108 -2.25 29.27 35.09
CA ALA A 108 -2.69 29.09 36.47
C ALA A 108 -4.20 28.86 36.55
N GLU A 109 -4.59 27.89 37.35
CA GLU A 109 -5.95 27.73 37.82
C GLU A 109 -6.11 28.53 39.11
N VAL A 110 -7.04 29.48 39.11
CA VAL A 110 -7.31 30.41 40.21
C VAL A 110 -8.65 30.09 40.81
N SER A 111 -8.66 29.78 42.11
CA SER A 111 -9.86 29.66 42.93
C SER A 111 -9.92 30.89 43.84
N LYS A 112 -10.90 31.76 43.65
CA LYS A 112 -11.04 33.03 44.34
C LYS A 112 -12.36 33.11 45.12
N SER A 113 -12.28 33.57 46.36
CA SER A 113 -13.44 33.78 47.24
C SER A 113 -13.37 35.15 47.89
N LEU A 114 -14.52 35.65 48.33
CA LEU A 114 -14.62 36.89 49.11
C LEU A 114 -14.75 36.53 50.60
N ALA A 115 -13.89 37.05 51.41
CA ALA A 115 -13.96 36.95 52.86
C ALA A 115 -14.71 38.19 53.43
N HIS A 116 -15.45 37.98 54.51
CA HIS A 116 -16.24 38.99 55.21
C HIS A 116 -15.66 39.22 56.62
N ASN A 117 -15.83 40.41 57.14
CA ASN A 117 -15.46 40.74 58.50
C ASN A 117 -16.52 40.19 59.53
N GLU A 118 -16.31 40.41 60.81
CA GLU A 118 -17.23 39.98 61.90
C GLU A 118 -18.62 40.64 61.77
N GLU A 119 -18.72 41.75 61.09
CA GLU A 119 -19.99 42.47 60.85
C GLU A 119 -20.71 41.99 59.59
N GLY A 120 -20.10 41.03 58.84
CA GLY A 120 -20.67 40.44 57.60
C GLY A 120 -20.42 41.28 56.36
N GLU A 121 -19.59 42.32 56.43
CA GLU A 121 -19.26 43.15 55.30
C GLU A 121 -18.06 42.58 54.51
N PRO A 122 -18.00 42.76 53.18
CA PRO A 122 -16.85 42.38 52.35
C PRO A 122 -15.53 42.96 52.89
N TYR A 123 -14.52 42.09 53.07
CA TYR A 123 -13.25 42.50 53.69
C TYR A 123 -12.05 42.34 52.76
N CYS A 124 -11.88 41.13 52.20
CA CYS A 124 -10.75 40.87 51.27
C CYS A 124 -11.08 39.70 50.35
N PHE A 125 -10.33 39.57 49.26
CA PHE A 125 -10.36 38.38 48.42
C PHE A 125 -9.21 37.45 48.80
N ILE A 126 -9.52 36.15 48.86
CA ILE A 126 -8.54 35.09 49.01
C ILE A 126 -8.47 34.32 47.68
N ALA A 127 -7.28 34.23 47.12
CA ALA A 127 -7.06 33.46 45.88
C ALA A 127 -6.06 32.32 46.13
N LEU A 128 -6.46 31.12 45.78
CA LEU A 128 -5.61 29.94 45.65
C LEU A 128 -5.21 29.79 44.18
N VAL A 129 -3.93 29.64 43.90
CA VAL A 129 -3.39 29.66 42.54
C VAL A 129 -2.49 28.46 42.33
N ARG A 130 -2.97 27.54 41.47
CA ARG A 130 -2.24 26.33 41.12
C ARG A 130 -1.61 26.49 39.74
N ASN A 131 -0.32 26.21 39.62
CA ASN A 131 0.34 26.16 38.33
C ASN A 131 -0.09 24.92 37.57
N VAL A 132 -0.67 25.09 36.38
CA VAL A 132 -1.15 23.99 35.51
C VAL A 132 -0.42 23.98 34.17
N THR A 133 0.71 24.67 34.06
CA THR A 133 1.48 24.79 32.80
C THR A 133 1.99 23.46 32.32
N GLU A 134 2.62 22.67 33.19
CA GLU A 134 3.18 21.37 32.86
C GLU A 134 2.07 20.38 32.52
N GLU A 135 1.00 20.31 33.33
CA GLU A 135 -0.15 19.43 33.10
C GLU A 135 -0.80 19.70 31.73
N ARG A 136 -1.02 20.96 31.37
CA ARG A 136 -1.55 21.35 30.05
C ARG A 136 -0.60 21.02 28.92
N SER A 137 0.70 21.23 29.10
CA SER A 137 1.72 20.90 28.12
C SER A 137 1.74 19.39 27.86
N LEU A 138 1.73 18.57 28.93
CA LEU A 138 1.69 17.12 28.83
C LEU A 138 0.40 16.63 28.16
N LEU A 139 -0.76 17.18 28.53
CA LEU A 139 -2.03 16.84 27.90
C LEU A 139 -2.03 17.19 26.40
N SER A 140 -1.48 18.37 26.05
CA SER A 140 -1.34 18.76 24.65
C SER A 140 -0.42 17.83 23.87
N GLN A 141 0.72 17.46 24.46
CA GLN A 141 1.66 16.49 23.86
C GLN A 141 1.03 15.11 23.70
N LEU A 142 0.34 14.61 24.73
CA LEU A 142 -0.37 13.33 24.66
C LEU A 142 -1.45 13.34 23.58
N THR A 143 -2.22 14.42 23.49
CA THR A 143 -3.24 14.58 22.45
C THR A 143 -2.62 14.59 21.05
N GLN A 144 -1.50 15.30 20.91
CA GLN A 144 -0.77 15.36 19.65
C GLN A 144 -0.20 13.98 19.26
N GLN A 145 0.39 13.26 20.21
CA GLN A 145 0.90 11.89 19.98
C GLN A 145 -0.22 10.89 19.68
N ALA A 146 -1.37 11.04 20.34
CA ALA A 146 -2.51 10.14 20.13
C ALA A 146 -3.21 10.35 18.77
N LEU A 147 -3.17 11.57 18.20
CA LEU A 147 -3.97 11.95 17.03
C LEU A 147 -3.15 12.27 15.78
N HIS A 148 -1.82 12.40 15.90
CA HIS A 148 -0.95 12.74 14.78
C HIS A 148 0.16 11.72 14.58
N ASP A 149 0.61 11.57 13.31
CA ASP A 149 1.77 10.78 12.95
C ASP A 149 3.07 11.46 13.39
N PRO A 150 3.94 10.80 14.18
CA PRO A 150 5.12 11.45 14.75
C PRO A 150 6.20 11.80 13.72
N LEU A 151 6.22 11.15 12.56
CA LEU A 151 7.20 11.40 11.51
C LEU A 151 6.85 12.62 10.67
N THR A 152 5.58 12.72 10.22
CA THR A 152 5.12 13.71 9.24
C THR A 152 4.33 14.86 9.86
N GLY A 153 3.85 14.69 11.10
CA GLY A 153 2.97 15.65 11.78
C GLY A 153 1.58 15.79 11.15
N LEU A 154 1.22 14.90 10.23
CA LEU A 154 -0.12 14.80 9.68
C LEU A 154 -1.08 14.16 10.70
N ALA A 155 -2.40 14.22 10.44
CA ALA A 155 -3.33 13.38 11.17
C ALA A 155 -2.89 11.92 11.08
N ASN A 156 -3.12 11.15 12.14
CA ASN A 156 -2.97 9.70 12.08
C ASN A 156 -4.31 9.05 11.68
N ARG A 157 -4.31 7.73 11.57
CA ARG A 157 -5.48 6.94 11.20
C ARG A 157 -6.69 7.22 12.11
N LEU A 158 -6.47 7.30 13.42
CA LEU A 158 -7.54 7.51 14.40
C LEU A 158 -8.26 8.84 14.19
N LEU A 159 -7.50 9.92 14.04
CA LEU A 159 -8.06 11.25 13.79
C LEU A 159 -8.76 11.32 12.41
N PHE A 160 -8.23 10.62 11.40
CA PHE A 160 -8.86 10.57 10.09
C PHE A 160 -10.21 9.87 10.12
N GLU A 161 -10.30 8.68 10.75
CA GLU A 161 -11.54 7.91 10.88
C GLU A 161 -12.61 8.68 11.66
N ASP A 162 -12.23 9.40 12.72
CA ASP A 162 -13.15 10.26 13.48
C ASP A 162 -13.69 11.40 12.61
N ARG A 163 -12.83 12.12 11.90
CA ARG A 163 -13.24 13.22 11.01
C ARG A 163 -14.09 12.74 9.84
N LEU A 164 -13.76 11.60 9.25
CA LEU A 164 -14.56 10.99 8.20
C LEU A 164 -15.96 10.64 8.70
N SER A 165 -16.07 10.05 9.90
CA SER A 165 -17.35 9.72 10.52
C SER A 165 -18.18 10.98 10.81
N GLN A 166 -17.55 12.04 11.31
CA GLN A 166 -18.22 13.33 11.54
C GLN A 166 -18.70 13.97 10.22
N ALA A 167 -17.86 13.92 9.16
CA ALA A 167 -18.20 14.43 7.84
C ALA A 167 -19.41 13.68 7.26
N LEU A 168 -19.41 12.34 7.33
CA LEU A 168 -20.54 11.51 6.87
C LEU A 168 -21.85 11.86 7.60
N ASN A 169 -21.80 12.00 8.92
CA ASN A 169 -22.96 12.38 9.73
C ASN A 169 -23.46 13.80 9.42
N SER A 170 -22.56 14.71 9.04
CA SER A 170 -22.92 16.09 8.70
C SER A 170 -23.44 16.22 7.26
N SER A 171 -22.96 15.40 6.33
CA SER A 171 -23.35 15.42 4.92
C SER A 171 -24.81 15.03 4.69
N THR A 172 -25.39 14.23 5.59
CA THR A 172 -26.84 13.93 5.57
C THR A 172 -27.71 15.18 5.68
N ARG A 173 -27.15 16.29 6.20
CA ARG A 173 -27.83 17.58 6.40
C ARG A 173 -27.42 18.66 5.39
N LYS A 174 -26.29 18.50 4.68
CA LYS A 174 -25.77 19.45 3.69
C LYS A 174 -25.70 18.80 2.32
N SER A 175 -26.11 19.50 1.26
CA SER A 175 -26.00 19.03 -0.12
C SER A 175 -24.54 19.06 -0.57
N GLY A 176 -23.83 17.93 -0.47
CA GLY A 176 -22.45 17.76 -0.95
C GLY A 176 -21.97 16.34 -0.72
N CYS A 177 -21.17 15.81 -1.65
CA CYS A 177 -20.53 14.52 -1.51
C CYS A 177 -19.19 14.66 -0.75
N ILE A 178 -18.75 13.58 -0.15
CA ILE A 178 -17.44 13.43 0.46
C ILE A 178 -16.62 12.53 -0.45
N ALA A 179 -15.33 12.82 -0.60
CA ALA A 179 -14.41 11.91 -1.26
C ALA A 179 -13.21 11.58 -0.36
N VAL A 180 -12.85 10.31 -0.38
CA VAL A 180 -11.64 9.76 0.22
C VAL A 180 -10.68 9.39 -0.89
N PHE A 181 -9.44 9.86 -0.78
CA PHE A 181 -8.33 9.55 -1.68
C PHE A 181 -7.31 8.75 -0.89
N LEU A 182 -7.04 7.53 -1.31
CA LEU A 182 -5.94 6.72 -0.79
C LEU A 182 -4.76 6.85 -1.77
N ILE A 183 -3.67 7.37 -1.29
CA ILE A 183 -2.45 7.67 -2.04
C ILE A 183 -1.37 6.72 -1.54
N ASP A 184 -0.70 6.02 -2.43
CA ASP A 184 0.37 5.08 -2.12
C ASP A 184 1.58 5.39 -3.00
N LEU A 185 2.77 5.42 -2.40
CA LEU A 185 4.02 5.70 -3.10
C LEU A 185 4.49 4.44 -3.84
N ASP A 186 4.59 4.55 -5.16
CA ASP A 186 5.01 3.43 -5.99
C ASP A 186 6.46 3.04 -5.67
N ASP A 187 6.72 1.75 -5.46
CA ASP A 187 8.06 1.18 -5.24
C ASP A 187 8.86 1.82 -4.07
N PHE A 188 8.17 2.37 -3.06
CA PHE A 188 8.81 2.99 -1.88
C PHE A 188 9.77 2.05 -1.14
N LYS A 189 9.53 0.74 -1.20
CA LYS A 189 10.41 -0.26 -0.63
C LYS A 189 11.80 -0.21 -1.29
N ASP A 190 11.86 -0.05 -2.61
CA ASP A 190 13.13 0.01 -3.35
C ASP A 190 13.95 1.23 -2.95
N VAL A 191 13.29 2.33 -2.60
CA VAL A 191 13.95 3.53 -2.02
C VAL A 191 14.60 3.19 -0.68
N ASN A 192 13.87 2.50 0.20
CA ASN A 192 14.42 2.07 1.49
C ASN A 192 15.59 1.07 1.32
N ASP A 193 15.43 0.12 0.43
CA ASP A 193 16.44 -0.93 0.19
C ASP A 193 17.71 -0.35 -0.46
N THR A 194 17.58 0.71 -1.29
CA THR A 194 18.71 1.33 -2.01
C THR A 194 19.39 2.44 -1.20
N PHE A 195 18.61 3.34 -0.58
CA PHE A 195 19.11 4.56 0.08
C PHE A 195 19.01 4.53 1.61
N GLY A 196 18.44 3.46 2.16
CA GLY A 196 18.24 3.26 3.60
C GLY A 196 16.99 3.95 4.16
N HIS A 197 16.54 3.48 5.33
CA HIS A 197 15.31 3.96 5.98
C HIS A 197 15.29 5.45 6.30
N GLN A 198 16.46 6.08 6.56
CA GLN A 198 16.53 7.51 6.79
C GLN A 198 16.15 8.34 5.56
N ALA A 199 16.56 7.89 4.37
CA ALA A 199 16.18 8.51 3.12
C ALA A 199 14.66 8.37 2.87
N GLY A 200 14.10 7.18 3.15
CA GLY A 200 12.66 6.95 3.10
C GLY A 200 11.88 7.88 4.05
N ASP A 201 12.37 8.07 5.27
CA ASP A 201 11.75 9.00 6.25
C ASP A 201 11.78 10.46 5.76
N HIS A 202 12.89 10.90 5.14
CA HIS A 202 12.98 12.22 4.52
C HIS A 202 12.02 12.37 3.34
N LEU A 203 11.91 11.35 2.49
CA LEU A 203 10.95 11.32 1.38
C LEU A 203 9.52 11.45 1.90
N LEU A 204 9.13 10.68 2.90
CA LEU A 204 7.78 10.74 3.49
C LEU A 204 7.46 12.13 4.05
N LYS A 205 8.42 12.80 4.71
CA LYS A 205 8.27 14.20 5.18
C LYS A 205 8.10 15.17 4.01
N ALA A 206 8.91 15.03 2.97
CA ALA A 206 8.84 15.88 1.78
C ALA A 206 7.51 15.72 1.04
N VAL A 207 7.04 14.47 0.86
CA VAL A 207 5.72 14.16 0.29
C VAL A 207 4.60 14.77 1.13
N ALA A 208 4.62 14.59 2.45
CA ALA A 208 3.63 15.16 3.36
C ALA A 208 3.54 16.69 3.22
N ASN A 209 4.67 17.36 3.11
CA ASN A 209 4.71 18.83 2.97
C ASN A 209 4.13 19.28 1.61
N ARG A 210 4.53 18.66 0.49
CA ARG A 210 3.97 18.99 -0.84
C ARG A 210 2.47 18.69 -0.92
N LEU A 211 2.00 17.60 -0.30
CA LEU A 211 0.57 17.29 -0.24
C LEU A 211 -0.20 18.34 0.58
N LYS A 212 0.37 18.86 1.68
CA LYS A 212 -0.21 19.97 2.46
C LYS A 212 -0.40 21.24 1.63
N GLU A 213 0.55 21.58 0.77
CA GLU A 213 0.50 22.78 -0.08
C GLU A 213 -0.65 22.76 -1.09
N VAL A 214 -1.02 21.58 -1.57
CA VAL A 214 -2.10 21.42 -2.56
C VAL A 214 -3.46 21.12 -1.92
N THR A 215 -3.52 20.87 -0.62
CA THR A 215 -4.75 20.61 0.13
C THR A 215 -5.21 21.87 0.89
N ARG A 216 -6.49 21.95 1.24
CA ARG A 216 -7.05 23.08 2.00
C ARG A 216 -6.89 22.80 3.49
N SER A 217 -6.81 23.86 4.29
CA SER A 217 -6.77 23.74 5.76
C SER A 217 -8.05 23.15 6.37
N SER A 218 -9.18 23.23 5.65
CA SER A 218 -10.45 22.63 6.03
C SER A 218 -10.52 21.13 5.79
N ASP A 219 -9.66 20.61 4.91
CA ASP A 219 -9.65 19.22 4.51
C ASP A 219 -8.72 18.41 5.47
N THR A 220 -8.85 17.11 5.50
CA THR A 220 -7.99 16.28 6.36
C THR A 220 -7.01 15.49 5.51
N LEU A 221 -5.71 15.73 5.73
CA LEU A 221 -4.63 14.91 5.19
C LEU A 221 -4.03 14.06 6.31
N CYS A 222 -3.86 12.77 6.07
CA CYS A 222 -3.45 11.77 7.05
C CYS A 222 -2.32 10.91 6.47
N ARG A 223 -1.40 10.47 7.32
CA ARG A 223 -0.56 9.32 7.00
C ARG A 223 -1.20 8.09 7.63
N PHE A 224 -1.63 7.16 6.76
CA PHE A 224 -2.41 5.99 7.19
C PHE A 224 -1.51 4.88 7.74
N GLY A 225 -0.31 4.74 7.20
CA GLY A 225 0.73 3.81 7.63
C GLY A 225 1.77 3.58 6.53
N GLY A 226 3.01 3.27 6.88
CA GLY A 226 4.05 3.02 5.88
C GLY A 226 4.20 4.17 4.87
N ASP A 227 3.94 3.88 3.62
CA ASP A 227 3.96 4.76 2.44
C ASP A 227 2.57 5.24 1.99
N GLU A 228 1.51 4.95 2.79
CA GLU A 228 0.14 5.29 2.45
C GLU A 228 -0.33 6.59 3.12
N PHE A 229 -0.98 7.45 2.32
CA PHE A 229 -1.61 8.69 2.76
C PHE A 229 -3.10 8.67 2.43
N LEU A 230 -3.91 9.21 3.32
CA LEU A 230 -5.33 9.43 3.10
C LEU A 230 -5.63 10.92 3.05
N TYR A 231 -6.46 11.31 2.10
CA TYR A 231 -6.97 12.66 1.99
C TYR A 231 -8.49 12.64 1.95
N LEU A 232 -9.10 13.39 2.87
CA LEU A 232 -10.54 13.58 2.99
C LEU A 232 -10.91 14.96 2.48
N ARG A 233 -11.85 15.02 1.54
CA ARG A 233 -12.42 16.25 1.02
C ARG A 233 -13.92 16.26 1.16
N GLU A 234 -14.45 17.32 1.76
CA GLU A 234 -15.87 17.54 1.94
C GLU A 234 -16.44 18.54 0.92
N GLY A 235 -17.76 18.50 0.74
CA GLY A 235 -18.50 19.50 -0.04
C GLY A 235 -18.28 19.46 -1.54
N LEU A 236 -17.94 18.29 -2.09
CA LEU A 236 -17.85 18.08 -3.54
C LEU A 236 -19.24 18.14 -4.19
N ARG A 237 -19.32 18.78 -5.34
CA ARG A 237 -20.57 18.93 -6.11
C ARG A 237 -20.72 17.86 -7.19
N SER A 238 -19.62 17.24 -7.61
CA SER A 238 -19.63 16.22 -8.65
C SER A 238 -18.41 15.31 -8.58
N SER A 239 -18.50 14.13 -9.21
CA SER A 239 -17.36 13.22 -9.39
C SER A 239 -16.23 13.85 -10.20
N HIS A 240 -16.53 14.81 -11.08
CA HIS A 240 -15.53 15.53 -11.84
C HIS A 240 -14.59 16.36 -10.95
N GLU A 241 -15.10 16.97 -9.87
CA GLU A 241 -14.26 17.70 -8.90
C GLU A 241 -13.31 16.75 -8.17
N ALA A 242 -13.75 15.52 -7.85
CA ALA A 242 -12.89 14.49 -7.28
C ALA A 242 -11.77 14.07 -8.26
N GLN A 243 -12.11 13.90 -9.56
CA GLN A 243 -11.11 13.60 -10.59
C GLN A 243 -10.10 14.73 -10.76
N GLN A 244 -10.54 15.99 -10.77
CA GLN A 244 -9.64 17.14 -10.83
C GLN A 244 -8.69 17.18 -9.63
N MET A 245 -9.22 16.85 -8.44
CA MET A 245 -8.39 16.79 -7.24
C MET A 245 -7.38 15.64 -7.29
N ALA A 246 -7.78 14.45 -7.76
CA ALA A 246 -6.86 13.32 -7.96
C ALA A 246 -5.70 13.69 -8.91
N LYS A 247 -6.02 14.35 -10.03
CA LYS A 247 -5.00 14.86 -10.97
C LYS A 247 -4.07 15.89 -10.31
N ARG A 248 -4.62 16.76 -9.46
CA ARG A 248 -3.82 17.76 -8.73
C ARG A 248 -2.88 17.09 -7.72
N LEU A 249 -3.35 16.05 -7.03
CA LEU A 249 -2.53 15.26 -6.11
C LEU A 249 -1.41 14.49 -6.85
N LEU A 250 -1.69 13.93 -8.04
CA LEU A 250 -0.66 13.27 -8.84
C LEU A 250 0.45 14.23 -9.29
N ARG A 251 0.09 15.46 -9.67
CA ARG A 251 1.07 16.48 -10.08
C ARG A 251 2.09 16.85 -8.99
N VAL A 252 1.81 16.54 -7.73
CA VAL A 252 2.77 16.69 -6.63
C VAL A 252 4.04 15.87 -6.89
N PHE A 253 3.92 14.81 -7.67
CA PHE A 253 4.97 13.84 -7.98
C PHE A 253 5.65 14.08 -9.34
N ASP A 254 5.22 15.09 -10.12
CA ASP A 254 5.82 15.43 -11.42
C ASP A 254 7.27 15.91 -11.26
N GLU A 255 7.60 16.55 -10.15
CA GLU A 255 8.94 17.03 -9.83
C GLU A 255 9.63 16.09 -8.82
N PRO A 256 10.91 15.76 -9.01
CA PRO A 256 11.66 14.94 -8.07
C PRO A 256 11.68 15.52 -6.66
N PHE A 257 11.91 14.67 -5.68
CA PHE A 257 12.08 15.05 -4.27
C PHE A 257 13.56 15.21 -3.94
N CYS A 258 13.94 16.35 -3.35
CA CYS A 258 15.30 16.56 -2.89
C CYS A 258 15.49 15.94 -1.50
N ILE A 259 16.43 14.99 -1.38
CA ILE A 259 16.81 14.34 -0.13
C ILE A 259 18.32 14.57 0.06
N GLY A 260 18.68 15.60 0.85
CA GLY A 260 20.07 16.06 0.92
C GLY A 260 20.53 16.65 -0.41
N GLU A 261 21.58 16.09 -0.99
CA GLU A 261 22.12 16.48 -2.31
C GLU A 261 21.50 15.67 -3.46
N ASP A 262 20.78 14.60 -3.16
CA ASP A 262 20.19 13.69 -4.16
C ASP A 262 18.80 14.16 -4.59
N SER A 263 18.52 13.97 -5.89
CA SER A 263 17.22 14.23 -6.51
C SER A 263 16.56 12.91 -6.86
N LEU A 264 15.49 12.56 -6.10
CA LEU A 264 14.81 11.26 -6.19
C LEU A 264 13.48 11.40 -6.93
N PRO A 265 13.34 10.83 -8.13
CA PRO A 265 12.03 10.73 -8.77
C PRO A 265 11.16 9.74 -8.00
N GLN A 266 9.94 10.14 -7.67
CA GLN A 266 8.97 9.30 -6.98
C GLN A 266 7.62 9.45 -7.66
N SER A 267 6.91 8.35 -7.85
CA SER A 267 5.53 8.35 -8.32
C SER A 267 4.57 7.84 -7.26
N ALA A 268 3.28 8.06 -7.47
CA ALA A 268 2.24 7.57 -6.60
C ALA A 268 1.02 7.10 -7.38
N SER A 269 0.34 6.11 -6.83
CA SER A 269 -0.94 5.61 -7.30
C SER A 269 -2.06 6.07 -6.37
N ILE A 270 -3.24 6.44 -6.93
CA ILE A 270 -4.34 7.00 -6.13
C ILE A 270 -5.63 6.23 -6.39
N GLY A 271 -6.24 5.72 -5.31
CA GLY A 271 -7.62 5.23 -5.30
C GLY A 271 -8.58 6.28 -4.74
N VAL A 272 -9.72 6.48 -5.39
CA VAL A 272 -10.70 7.50 -5.01
C VAL A 272 -12.06 6.86 -4.79
N ALA A 273 -12.65 7.10 -3.63
CA ALA A 273 -14.04 6.74 -3.32
C ALA A 273 -14.87 7.99 -3.03
N ILE A 274 -16.08 8.05 -3.57
CA ILE A 274 -17.04 9.13 -3.33
C ILE A 274 -18.20 8.55 -2.54
N SER A 275 -18.59 9.23 -1.46
CA SER A 275 -19.64 8.77 -0.56
C SER A 275 -20.97 8.59 -1.25
N SER A 276 -21.63 7.48 -0.97
CA SER A 276 -23.05 7.25 -1.20
C SER A 276 -23.82 7.42 0.13
N ARG A 277 -25.15 7.42 0.06
CA ARG A 277 -25.98 7.57 1.27
C ARG A 277 -25.92 6.38 2.23
N ALA A 278 -25.39 5.26 1.78
CA ALA A 278 -25.35 3.99 2.53
C ALA A 278 -23.96 3.66 3.10
N ASP A 279 -22.91 4.42 2.70
CA ASP A 279 -21.54 4.11 3.10
C ASP A 279 -21.27 4.56 4.53
N ASP A 280 -20.56 3.72 5.28
CA ASP A 280 -19.89 4.11 6.51
C ASP A 280 -18.41 4.47 6.22
N SER A 281 -17.67 4.86 7.28
CA SER A 281 -16.26 5.26 7.15
C SER A 281 -15.37 4.11 6.67
N ALA A 282 -15.61 2.89 7.13
CA ALA A 282 -14.83 1.71 6.75
C ALA A 282 -15.10 1.33 5.29
N ASP A 283 -16.35 1.44 4.83
CA ASP A 283 -16.72 1.20 3.44
C ASP A 283 -16.02 2.16 2.49
N LEU A 284 -15.98 3.45 2.81
CA LEU A 284 -15.33 4.45 1.94
C LEU A 284 -13.82 4.23 1.82
N ILE A 285 -13.15 3.91 2.92
CA ILE A 285 -11.72 3.58 2.90
C ILE A 285 -11.49 2.32 2.07
N ARG A 286 -12.30 1.28 2.28
CA ARG A 286 -12.24 0.02 1.53
C ARG A 286 -12.49 0.24 0.03
N HIS A 287 -13.44 1.10 -0.33
CA HIS A 287 -13.72 1.45 -1.73
C HIS A 287 -12.54 2.18 -2.38
N ALA A 288 -11.87 3.09 -1.65
CA ALA A 288 -10.67 3.75 -2.12
C ALA A 288 -9.52 2.75 -2.32
N ASP A 289 -9.35 1.79 -1.41
CA ASP A 289 -8.35 0.73 -1.53
C ASP A 289 -8.59 -0.17 -2.75
N ILE A 290 -9.85 -0.59 -2.99
CA ILE A 290 -10.22 -1.36 -4.20
C ILE A 290 -9.87 -0.58 -5.48
N ALA A 291 -10.12 0.73 -5.50
CA ALA A 291 -9.79 1.58 -6.64
C ALA A 291 -8.27 1.70 -6.84
N LEU A 292 -7.51 1.87 -5.75
CA LEU A 292 -6.05 1.90 -5.77
C LEU A 292 -5.45 0.59 -6.29
N TYR A 293 -5.96 -0.53 -5.82
CA TYR A 293 -5.54 -1.85 -6.30
C TYR A 293 -5.69 -2.01 -7.82
N GLN A 294 -6.76 -1.45 -8.42
CA GLN A 294 -6.94 -1.47 -9.87
C GLN A 294 -5.89 -0.64 -10.61
N VAL A 295 -5.45 0.50 -10.02
CA VAL A 295 -4.36 1.31 -10.58
C VAL A 295 -3.06 0.52 -10.58
N LYS A 296 -2.67 -0.01 -9.42
CA LYS A 296 -1.41 -0.77 -9.25
C LYS A 296 -1.28 -1.96 -10.21
N ARG A 297 -2.43 -2.53 -10.63
CA ARG A 297 -2.46 -3.67 -11.57
C ARG A 297 -2.34 -3.30 -13.03
N LYS A 298 -2.80 -2.12 -13.44
CA LYS A 298 -2.80 -1.71 -14.85
C LYS A 298 -1.50 -0.97 -15.20
N ASN A 299 -1.39 0.22 -14.67
CA ASN A 299 -0.24 1.09 -14.85
C ASN A 299 -0.15 1.97 -13.61
N LYS A 300 0.94 1.86 -12.83
CA LYS A 300 1.23 2.76 -11.71
C LYS A 300 1.17 4.24 -12.12
N SER A 301 1.31 5.15 -11.19
CA SER A 301 1.35 6.60 -11.46
C SER A 301 0.05 7.19 -12.03
N GLN A 302 -1.08 6.65 -11.64
CA GLN A 302 -2.41 7.05 -12.09
C GLN A 302 -3.40 7.10 -10.94
N TYR A 303 -4.63 7.52 -11.24
CA TYR A 303 -5.75 7.41 -10.29
C TYR A 303 -6.90 6.61 -10.87
N SER A 304 -7.70 6.03 -9.99
CA SER A 304 -8.96 5.39 -10.36
C SER A 304 -10.07 5.79 -9.39
N LEU A 305 -11.28 6.02 -9.92
CA LEU A 305 -12.48 6.16 -9.12
C LEU A 305 -13.09 4.78 -8.87
N PHE A 306 -13.53 4.55 -7.67
CA PHE A 306 -14.28 3.36 -7.31
C PHE A 306 -15.60 3.28 -8.07
N HIS A 307 -15.91 2.11 -8.59
CA HIS A 307 -17.19 1.73 -9.16
C HIS A 307 -17.59 0.35 -8.62
N GLN A 308 -18.87 0.12 -8.38
CA GLN A 308 -19.38 -1.14 -7.83
C GLN A 308 -18.86 -2.38 -8.57
N LYS A 309 -18.71 -2.30 -9.88
CA LYS A 309 -18.12 -3.38 -10.69
C LYS A 309 -16.71 -3.80 -10.25
N MET A 310 -15.93 -2.88 -9.65
CA MET A 310 -14.58 -3.23 -9.15
C MET A 310 -14.68 -4.14 -7.91
N GLN A 311 -15.60 -3.85 -7.01
CA GLN A 311 -15.86 -4.70 -5.86
C GLN A 311 -16.34 -6.09 -6.29
N ASP A 312 -17.26 -6.14 -7.26
CA ASP A 312 -17.76 -7.40 -7.81
C ASP A 312 -16.62 -8.20 -8.44
N GLN A 313 -15.67 -7.53 -9.11
CA GLN A 313 -14.47 -8.17 -9.66
C GLN A 313 -13.56 -8.74 -8.58
N VAL A 314 -13.32 -8.00 -7.49
CA VAL A 314 -12.49 -8.47 -6.36
C VAL A 314 -13.16 -9.67 -5.69
N SER A 315 -14.46 -9.57 -5.38
CA SER A 315 -15.24 -10.65 -4.76
C SER A 315 -15.26 -11.91 -5.65
N ASN A 316 -15.49 -11.74 -6.96
CA ASN A 316 -15.45 -12.83 -7.92
C ASN A 316 -14.08 -13.51 -7.99
N ARG A 317 -12.97 -12.75 -7.87
CA ARG A 317 -11.62 -13.35 -7.88
C ARG A 317 -11.34 -14.19 -6.64
N VAL A 318 -11.71 -13.71 -5.46
CA VAL A 318 -11.56 -14.50 -4.22
C VAL A 318 -12.38 -15.79 -4.33
N GLY A 319 -13.62 -15.71 -4.82
CA GLY A 319 -14.44 -16.89 -5.12
C GLY A 319 -13.76 -17.82 -6.11
N MET A 320 -13.26 -17.28 -7.23
CA MET A 320 -12.57 -18.07 -8.25
C MET A 320 -11.27 -18.73 -7.74
N ALA A 321 -10.52 -18.10 -6.85
CA ALA A 321 -9.34 -18.72 -6.26
C ALA A 321 -9.69 -19.95 -5.42
N ASN A 322 -10.78 -19.88 -4.63
CA ASN A 322 -11.29 -21.01 -3.87
C ASN A 322 -11.84 -22.13 -4.80
N ASP A 323 -12.59 -21.75 -5.83
CA ASP A 323 -13.12 -22.69 -6.82
C ASP A 323 -11.98 -23.39 -7.57
N LEU A 324 -10.89 -22.68 -7.90
CA LEU A 324 -9.70 -23.22 -8.57
C LEU A 324 -8.97 -24.23 -7.69
N ARG A 325 -8.83 -23.95 -6.38
CA ARG A 325 -8.23 -24.90 -5.42
C ARG A 325 -9.03 -26.19 -5.36
N GLN A 326 -10.35 -26.09 -5.18
CA GLN A 326 -11.22 -27.27 -5.17
C GLN A 326 -11.19 -28.02 -6.49
N SER A 327 -11.09 -27.30 -7.62
CA SER A 327 -11.01 -27.89 -8.94
C SER A 327 -9.73 -28.67 -9.16
N LEU A 328 -8.61 -28.21 -8.62
CA LEU A 328 -7.33 -28.91 -8.67
C LEU A 328 -7.42 -30.24 -7.90
N GLU A 329 -7.98 -30.22 -6.69
CA GLU A 329 -8.19 -31.41 -5.85
C GLU A 329 -9.20 -32.41 -6.46
N SER A 330 -10.19 -31.90 -7.20
CA SER A 330 -11.26 -32.69 -7.80
C SER A 330 -10.98 -33.16 -9.23
N GLY A 331 -9.77 -32.89 -9.78
CA GLY A 331 -9.39 -33.31 -11.13
C GLY A 331 -10.10 -32.54 -12.27
N LEU A 332 -10.63 -31.34 -11.99
CA LEU A 332 -11.23 -30.45 -12.98
C LEU A 332 -10.20 -29.51 -13.63
N VAL A 333 -8.98 -29.49 -13.11
CA VAL A 333 -7.81 -28.95 -13.80
C VAL A 333 -7.13 -30.07 -14.54
N THR A 334 -6.98 -29.92 -15.86
CA THR A 334 -6.49 -30.95 -16.76
C THR A 334 -5.41 -30.40 -17.68
N MET A 335 -4.75 -31.27 -18.42
CA MET A 335 -3.74 -30.88 -19.41
C MET A 335 -4.29 -31.11 -20.83
N GLN A 336 -3.95 -30.18 -21.71
CA GLN A 336 -4.00 -30.37 -23.16
C GLN A 336 -2.60 -30.19 -23.72
N TYR A 337 -2.38 -30.73 -24.90
CA TYR A 337 -1.09 -30.84 -25.52
C TYR A 337 -1.13 -30.35 -26.93
N GLN A 338 -0.23 -29.43 -27.31
CA GLN A 338 -0.16 -28.93 -28.67
C GLN A 338 1.15 -29.35 -29.34
N PRO A 339 1.12 -30.05 -30.48
CA PRO A 339 2.32 -30.47 -31.19
C PRO A 339 3.12 -29.27 -31.72
N ILE A 340 4.45 -29.35 -31.57
CA ILE A 340 5.42 -28.52 -32.23
C ILE A 340 5.98 -29.30 -33.40
N VAL A 341 5.84 -28.76 -34.60
CA VAL A 341 6.07 -29.47 -35.84
C VAL A 341 7.25 -28.93 -36.61
N ASN A 342 8.08 -29.78 -37.15
CA ASN A 342 9.04 -29.40 -38.17
C ASN A 342 8.29 -29.08 -39.47
N LEU A 343 8.33 -27.84 -39.93
CA LEU A 343 7.53 -27.32 -41.04
C LEU A 343 7.92 -27.89 -42.41
N SER A 344 9.11 -28.49 -42.54
CA SER A 344 9.57 -29.12 -43.78
C SER A 344 9.17 -30.59 -43.87
N THR A 345 9.16 -31.31 -42.73
CA THR A 345 8.88 -32.75 -42.68
C THR A 345 7.48 -33.08 -42.20
N ASN A 346 6.78 -32.11 -41.62
CA ASN A 346 5.50 -32.27 -40.89
C ASN A 346 5.57 -33.26 -39.73
N VAL A 347 6.75 -33.53 -39.18
CA VAL A 347 6.95 -34.41 -38.01
C VAL A 347 6.93 -33.62 -36.74
N ALA A 348 6.22 -34.11 -35.71
CA ALA A 348 6.23 -33.52 -34.39
C ALA A 348 7.60 -33.73 -33.71
N VAL A 349 8.25 -32.64 -33.33
CA VAL A 349 9.55 -32.63 -32.68
C VAL A 349 9.48 -32.28 -31.19
N GLY A 350 8.36 -31.73 -30.76
CA GLY A 350 8.07 -31.34 -29.38
C GLY A 350 6.56 -31.21 -29.16
N VAL A 351 6.18 -30.99 -27.94
CA VAL A 351 4.79 -30.85 -27.52
C VAL A 351 4.70 -29.79 -26.42
N GLU A 352 3.86 -28.81 -26.58
CA GLU A 352 3.57 -27.84 -25.51
C GLU A 352 2.46 -28.37 -24.60
N ALA A 353 2.73 -28.41 -23.30
CA ALA A 353 1.79 -28.83 -22.26
C ALA A 353 1.05 -27.62 -21.70
N LEU A 354 -0.26 -27.60 -21.88
CA LEU A 354 -1.12 -26.47 -21.64
C LEU A 354 -2.17 -26.80 -20.57
N VAL A 355 -2.15 -26.10 -19.43
CA VAL A 355 -3.14 -26.26 -18.35
C VAL A 355 -4.50 -25.76 -18.82
N ARG A 356 -5.55 -26.51 -18.48
CA ARG A 356 -6.95 -26.19 -18.76
C ARG A 356 -7.77 -26.33 -17.47
N TRP A 357 -8.67 -25.39 -17.25
CA TRP A 357 -9.58 -25.44 -16.10
C TRP A 357 -11.03 -25.48 -16.54
N TYR A 358 -11.73 -26.55 -16.16
CA TYR A 358 -13.18 -26.66 -16.32
C TYR A 358 -13.86 -26.28 -14.99
N HIS A 359 -14.64 -25.19 -15.01
CA HIS A 359 -15.40 -24.76 -13.86
C HIS A 359 -16.85 -25.25 -13.97
N PRO A 360 -17.43 -25.94 -12.95
CA PRO A 360 -18.77 -26.54 -13.05
C PRO A 360 -19.89 -25.57 -13.44
N LYS A 361 -19.79 -24.31 -13.03
CA LYS A 361 -20.80 -23.27 -13.31
C LYS A 361 -20.45 -22.36 -14.49
N ARG A 362 -19.18 -22.28 -14.93
CA ARG A 362 -18.70 -21.32 -15.93
C ARG A 362 -18.21 -22.00 -17.22
N GLY A 363 -18.09 -23.33 -17.22
CA GLY A 363 -17.46 -24.07 -18.32
C GLY A 363 -15.94 -23.89 -18.35
N TRP A 364 -15.34 -23.92 -19.51
CA TRP A 364 -13.92 -23.74 -19.71
C TRP A 364 -13.49 -22.29 -19.38
N VAL A 365 -12.59 -22.14 -18.43
CA VAL A 365 -12.03 -20.84 -18.02
C VAL A 365 -10.69 -20.66 -18.72
N PRO A 366 -10.50 -19.56 -19.49
CA PRO A 366 -9.24 -19.31 -20.19
C PRO A 366 -8.04 -19.13 -19.23
N PRO A 367 -6.83 -19.58 -19.60
CA PRO A 367 -5.60 -19.36 -18.82
C PRO A 367 -5.35 -17.88 -18.49
N THR A 368 -5.63 -16.97 -19.41
CA THR A 368 -5.52 -15.52 -19.23
C THR A 368 -6.38 -14.98 -18.08
N VAL A 369 -7.41 -15.71 -17.65
CA VAL A 369 -8.28 -15.37 -16.52
C VAL A 369 -7.79 -16.01 -15.23
N PHE A 370 -7.47 -17.32 -15.22
CA PHE A 370 -7.19 -18.01 -13.97
C PHE A 370 -5.72 -18.00 -13.54
N ILE A 371 -4.77 -17.93 -14.47
CA ILE A 371 -3.33 -17.86 -14.13
C ILE A 371 -3.02 -16.63 -13.27
N PRO A 372 -3.48 -15.38 -13.58
CA PRO A 372 -3.28 -14.23 -12.71
C PRO A 372 -3.92 -14.39 -11.32
N ILE A 373 -5.03 -15.14 -11.21
CA ILE A 373 -5.67 -15.46 -9.93
C ILE A 373 -4.80 -16.46 -9.13
N ALA A 374 -4.29 -17.48 -9.82
CA ALA A 374 -3.40 -18.47 -9.22
C ALA A 374 -2.10 -17.84 -8.71
N GLU A 375 -1.52 -16.91 -9.46
CA GLU A 375 -0.32 -16.15 -9.02
C GLU A 375 -0.57 -15.35 -7.76
N GLN A 376 -1.68 -14.61 -7.68
CA GLN A 376 -2.03 -13.79 -6.52
C GLN A 376 -2.33 -14.63 -5.28
N SER A 377 -3.02 -15.75 -5.45
CA SER A 377 -3.38 -16.68 -4.37
C SER A 377 -2.30 -17.69 -4.00
N LYS A 378 -1.13 -17.65 -4.65
CA LYS A 378 -0.03 -18.63 -4.56
C LYS A 378 -0.38 -20.05 -5.03
N LEU A 379 -1.58 -20.28 -5.56
CA LEU A 379 -1.97 -21.57 -6.16
C LEU A 379 -1.16 -21.90 -7.42
N ILE A 380 -0.46 -20.93 -7.97
CA ILE A 380 0.41 -21.12 -9.14
C ILE A 380 1.51 -22.17 -8.88
N PHE A 381 1.98 -22.32 -7.65
CA PHE A 381 2.95 -23.36 -7.29
C PHE A 381 2.35 -24.76 -7.34
N ASP A 382 1.11 -24.91 -6.86
CA ASP A 382 0.39 -26.19 -6.88
C ASP A 382 0.03 -26.59 -8.33
N ILE A 383 -0.47 -25.62 -9.10
CA ILE A 383 -0.78 -25.81 -10.52
C ILE A 383 0.49 -26.15 -11.32
N GLY A 384 1.60 -25.48 -11.05
CA GLY A 384 2.86 -25.74 -11.74
C GLY A 384 3.42 -27.13 -11.41
N SER A 385 3.34 -27.55 -10.14
CA SER A 385 3.74 -28.92 -9.75
C SER A 385 2.87 -29.96 -10.41
N PHE A 386 1.54 -29.74 -10.48
CA PHE A 386 0.60 -30.58 -11.20
C PHE A 386 0.94 -30.63 -12.70
N ALA A 387 1.11 -29.47 -13.34
CA ALA A 387 1.40 -29.38 -14.77
C ALA A 387 2.73 -30.08 -15.13
N LEU A 388 3.78 -29.82 -14.34
CA LEU A 388 5.09 -30.45 -14.52
C LEU A 388 4.98 -31.98 -14.40
N GLY A 389 4.37 -32.48 -13.33
CA GLY A 389 4.21 -33.92 -13.12
C GLY A 389 3.42 -34.61 -14.26
N GLN A 390 2.30 -33.99 -14.69
CA GLN A 390 1.50 -34.54 -15.80
C GLN A 390 2.26 -34.48 -17.13
N ALA A 391 2.96 -33.38 -17.43
CA ALA A 391 3.71 -33.22 -18.67
C ALA A 391 4.88 -34.20 -18.76
N LEU A 392 5.62 -34.42 -17.66
CA LEU A 392 6.74 -35.37 -17.63
C LEU A 392 6.27 -36.81 -17.72
N GLY A 393 5.19 -37.17 -17.00
CA GLY A 393 4.60 -38.51 -17.09
C GLY A 393 4.08 -38.84 -18.51
N GLU A 394 3.46 -37.84 -19.17
CA GLU A 394 3.02 -37.99 -20.57
C GLU A 394 4.23 -38.18 -21.50
N ALA A 395 5.27 -37.31 -21.37
CA ALA A 395 6.46 -37.40 -22.21
C ALA A 395 7.24 -38.70 -22.03
N ALA A 396 7.29 -39.25 -20.82
CA ALA A 396 7.90 -40.57 -20.56
C ALA A 396 7.20 -41.70 -21.32
N SER A 397 5.88 -41.61 -21.44
CA SER A 397 5.07 -42.62 -22.17
C SER A 397 5.35 -42.69 -23.67
N TRP A 398 5.86 -41.62 -24.30
CA TRP A 398 6.08 -41.56 -25.76
C TRP A 398 7.15 -42.50 -26.27
N GLY A 399 8.16 -42.83 -25.44
CA GLY A 399 9.20 -43.78 -25.79
C GLY A 399 8.69 -45.18 -26.19
N HIS A 400 7.49 -45.53 -25.73
CA HIS A 400 6.86 -46.79 -26.09
C HIS A 400 5.88 -46.67 -27.27
N ILE A 401 5.60 -45.44 -27.71
CA ILE A 401 4.50 -45.16 -28.67
C ILE A 401 5.06 -44.76 -30.02
N THR A 402 6.18 -44.04 -30.07
CA THR A 402 6.73 -43.48 -31.30
C THR A 402 8.09 -44.07 -31.62
N HIS A 403 8.38 -44.24 -32.93
CA HIS A 403 9.69 -44.61 -33.46
C HIS A 403 10.43 -43.35 -33.97
N ILE A 404 10.01 -42.16 -33.50
CA ILE A 404 10.62 -40.90 -33.89
C ILE A 404 11.96 -40.76 -33.13
N GLU A 405 13.05 -40.57 -33.87
CA GLU A 405 14.36 -40.28 -33.29
C GLU A 405 14.87 -38.93 -33.82
N PRO A 406 15.30 -37.99 -32.95
CA PRO A 406 15.22 -38.06 -31.48
C PRO A 406 13.78 -38.00 -30.97
N GLN A 407 13.54 -38.55 -29.76
CA GLN A 407 12.23 -38.52 -29.10
C GLN A 407 11.75 -37.06 -28.90
N PRO A 408 10.45 -36.75 -29.08
CA PRO A 408 9.92 -35.40 -28.89
C PRO A 408 10.16 -34.87 -27.48
N TYR A 409 10.51 -33.59 -27.35
CA TYR A 409 10.58 -32.92 -26.05
C TYR A 409 9.23 -32.39 -25.61
N VAL A 410 9.05 -32.11 -24.33
CA VAL A 410 7.86 -31.44 -23.78
C VAL A 410 8.23 -30.06 -23.28
N THR A 411 7.36 -29.08 -23.55
CA THR A 411 7.54 -27.74 -22.99
C THR A 411 6.49 -27.48 -21.91
N VAL A 412 6.88 -26.75 -20.87
CA VAL A 412 6.02 -26.41 -19.72
C VAL A 412 6.19 -24.93 -19.39
N ASN A 413 5.09 -24.22 -19.34
CA ASN A 413 5.04 -22.80 -19.01
C ASN A 413 5.34 -22.55 -17.53
N LEU A 414 6.21 -21.59 -17.23
CA LEU A 414 6.53 -21.09 -15.89
C LEU A 414 6.06 -19.65 -15.71
N SER A 415 5.35 -19.39 -14.62
CA SER A 415 5.03 -18.03 -14.23
C SER A 415 6.27 -17.28 -13.69
N PRO A 416 6.26 -15.92 -13.70
CA PRO A 416 7.33 -15.12 -13.10
C PRO A 416 7.66 -15.51 -11.66
N ARG A 417 6.65 -15.80 -10.85
CA ARG A 417 6.81 -16.19 -9.44
C ARG A 417 7.47 -17.56 -9.27
N GLN A 418 7.17 -18.49 -10.15
CA GLN A 418 7.80 -19.81 -10.12
C GLN A 418 9.25 -19.75 -10.58
N PHE A 419 9.55 -18.93 -11.59
CA PHE A 419 10.91 -18.75 -12.09
C PHE A 419 11.84 -18.09 -11.05
N GLN A 420 11.30 -17.26 -10.16
CA GLN A 420 12.01 -16.63 -9.04
C GLN A 420 12.09 -17.50 -7.77
N ASP A 421 11.45 -18.68 -7.78
CA ASP A 421 11.43 -19.57 -6.61
C ASP A 421 12.82 -20.20 -6.39
N PRO A 422 13.45 -20.03 -5.22
CA PRO A 422 14.73 -20.68 -4.89
C PRO A 422 14.68 -22.21 -4.97
N ASP A 423 13.50 -22.80 -4.76
CA ASP A 423 13.28 -24.25 -4.79
C ASP A 423 12.98 -24.81 -6.18
N LEU A 424 12.89 -23.97 -7.22
CA LEU A 424 12.53 -24.38 -8.56
C LEU A 424 13.40 -25.54 -9.07
N PHE A 425 14.69 -25.37 -8.97
CA PHE A 425 15.66 -26.36 -9.44
C PHE A 425 15.47 -27.74 -8.77
N ARG A 426 15.31 -27.76 -7.43
CA ARG A 426 15.08 -29.00 -6.68
C ARG A 426 13.79 -29.69 -7.14
N ARG A 427 12.69 -28.94 -7.29
CA ARG A 427 11.40 -29.51 -7.74
C ARG A 427 11.49 -30.11 -9.15
N ILE A 428 12.19 -29.45 -10.06
CA ILE A 428 12.39 -29.96 -11.42
C ILE A 428 13.19 -31.26 -11.39
N SER A 429 14.30 -31.31 -10.65
CA SER A 429 15.16 -32.49 -10.54
C SER A 429 14.38 -33.67 -9.95
N GLU A 430 13.68 -33.46 -8.83
CA GLU A 430 12.84 -34.48 -8.20
C GLU A 430 11.74 -35.00 -9.17
N SER A 431 11.12 -34.10 -9.96
CA SER A 431 10.08 -34.48 -10.90
C SER A 431 10.63 -35.26 -12.11
N LEU A 432 11.81 -34.92 -12.62
CA LEU A 432 12.48 -35.65 -13.70
C LEU A 432 12.88 -37.05 -13.25
N GLU A 433 13.45 -37.18 -12.05
CA GLU A 433 13.81 -38.48 -11.46
C GLU A 433 12.57 -39.36 -11.24
N ALA A 434 11.49 -38.80 -10.69
CA ALA A 434 10.25 -39.54 -10.43
C ALA A 434 9.58 -40.07 -11.70
N ASN A 435 9.77 -39.43 -12.86
CA ASN A 435 9.20 -39.82 -14.13
C ASN A 435 10.22 -40.53 -15.06
N GLU A 436 11.44 -40.74 -14.60
CA GLU A 436 12.54 -41.34 -15.38
C GLU A 436 12.75 -40.69 -16.76
N LEU A 437 12.50 -39.35 -16.86
CA LEU A 437 12.61 -38.60 -18.11
C LEU A 437 14.00 -37.99 -18.24
N PRO A 438 14.73 -38.20 -19.37
CA PRO A 438 15.96 -37.49 -19.65
C PRO A 438 15.78 -35.98 -19.61
N PRO A 439 16.66 -35.20 -18.92
CA PRO A 439 16.48 -33.77 -18.75
C PRO A 439 16.43 -32.96 -20.05
N ASP A 440 17.11 -33.41 -21.09
CA ASP A 440 17.13 -32.75 -22.41
C ASP A 440 15.78 -32.82 -23.14
N ARG A 441 14.86 -33.67 -22.66
CA ARG A 441 13.49 -33.74 -23.13
C ARG A 441 12.52 -32.76 -22.48
N LEU A 442 12.96 -32.01 -21.46
CA LEU A 442 12.20 -30.95 -20.84
C LEU A 442 12.69 -29.57 -21.29
N VAL A 443 11.77 -28.71 -21.69
CA VAL A 443 12.01 -27.29 -21.95
C VAL A 443 11.04 -26.49 -21.09
N LEU A 444 11.54 -25.52 -20.36
CA LEU A 444 10.73 -24.62 -19.55
C LEU A 444 10.51 -23.30 -20.30
N GLU A 445 9.28 -22.85 -20.37
CA GLU A 445 8.94 -21.62 -21.08
C GLU A 445 8.72 -20.46 -20.12
N ILE A 446 9.33 -19.32 -20.40
CA ILE A 446 9.14 -18.07 -19.66
C ILE A 446 8.84 -16.96 -20.65
N THR A 447 7.96 -16.03 -20.28
CA THR A 447 7.69 -14.86 -21.11
C THR A 447 8.89 -13.92 -21.13
N GLU A 448 8.98 -13.13 -22.21
CA GLU A 448 9.98 -12.07 -22.36
C GLU A 448 10.06 -11.16 -21.12
N GLY A 449 8.90 -10.68 -20.61
CA GLY A 449 8.83 -9.85 -19.42
C GLY A 449 9.42 -10.50 -18.17
N THR A 450 9.24 -11.82 -17.99
CA THR A 450 9.81 -12.58 -16.85
C THR A 450 11.32 -12.64 -16.92
N ALA A 451 11.87 -12.86 -18.11
CA ALA A 451 13.31 -13.01 -18.34
C ALA A 451 14.09 -11.72 -18.02
N PHE A 452 13.47 -10.55 -18.12
CA PHE A 452 14.19 -9.26 -18.09
C PHE A 452 13.92 -8.38 -16.86
N VAL A 453 13.06 -8.78 -15.94
CA VAL A 453 12.87 -8.07 -14.64
C VAL A 453 14.16 -8.09 -13.81
N ASP A 454 14.83 -9.26 -13.73
CA ASP A 454 16.16 -9.39 -13.13
C ASP A 454 17.01 -10.33 -14.01
N ILE A 455 17.75 -9.75 -14.92
CA ILE A 455 18.58 -10.51 -15.88
C ILE A 455 19.69 -11.30 -15.20
N ASN A 456 20.22 -10.84 -14.07
CA ASN A 456 21.29 -11.55 -13.35
C ASN A 456 20.76 -12.85 -12.74
N GLN A 457 19.61 -12.76 -12.06
CA GLN A 457 18.95 -13.95 -11.50
C GLN A 457 18.49 -14.89 -12.60
N ALA A 458 17.86 -14.37 -13.66
CA ALA A 458 17.41 -15.16 -14.81
C ALA A 458 18.58 -15.90 -15.47
N THR A 459 19.71 -15.23 -15.70
CA THR A 459 20.92 -15.84 -16.25
C THR A 459 21.49 -16.93 -15.33
N HIS A 460 21.47 -16.71 -14.01
CA HIS A 460 21.91 -17.70 -13.04
C HIS A 460 21.03 -18.95 -13.09
N THR A 461 19.72 -18.80 -13.03
CA THR A 461 18.73 -19.89 -13.12
C THR A 461 18.87 -20.65 -14.44
N ALA A 462 18.99 -19.93 -15.56
CA ALA A 462 19.18 -20.54 -16.89
C ALA A 462 20.47 -21.38 -16.96
N LYS A 463 21.57 -20.92 -16.35
CA LYS A 463 22.83 -21.68 -16.27
C LYS A 463 22.67 -22.96 -15.45
N GLN A 464 21.95 -22.91 -14.33
CA GLN A 464 21.69 -24.09 -13.49
C GLN A 464 20.86 -25.14 -14.25
N LEU A 465 19.79 -24.72 -14.91
CA LEU A 465 18.92 -25.60 -15.73
C LEU A 465 19.71 -26.26 -16.85
N ARG A 466 20.52 -25.48 -17.57
CA ARG A 466 21.36 -25.98 -18.67
C ARG A 466 22.41 -26.98 -18.19
N ALA A 467 23.00 -26.77 -16.99
CA ALA A 467 24.01 -27.68 -16.44
C ALA A 467 23.48 -29.09 -16.19
N VAL A 468 22.17 -29.26 -15.98
CA VAL A 468 21.52 -30.58 -15.85
C VAL A 468 20.89 -31.06 -17.15
N GLY A 469 20.91 -30.27 -18.23
CA GLY A 469 20.39 -30.63 -19.54
C GLY A 469 18.98 -30.13 -19.83
N VAL A 470 18.32 -29.40 -18.90
CA VAL A 470 16.97 -28.84 -19.12
C VAL A 470 17.07 -27.60 -20.02
N GLY A 471 16.24 -27.56 -21.06
CA GLY A 471 16.15 -26.42 -21.98
C GLY A 471 15.34 -25.27 -21.38
N LEU A 472 15.64 -24.04 -21.84
CA LEU A 472 14.84 -22.84 -21.58
C LEU A 472 14.29 -22.29 -22.89
N ALA A 473 13.03 -21.90 -22.94
CA ALA A 473 12.41 -21.18 -24.04
C ALA A 473 11.99 -19.78 -23.58
N VAL A 474 12.15 -18.81 -24.45
CA VAL A 474 11.59 -17.46 -24.28
C VAL A 474 10.36 -17.34 -25.14
N ASP A 475 9.23 -17.04 -24.53
CA ASP A 475 7.92 -16.94 -25.14
C ASP A 475 7.50 -15.49 -25.38
N ASP A 476 6.54 -15.27 -26.30
CA ASP A 476 5.98 -13.97 -26.69
C ASP A 476 7.07 -12.96 -27.17
N PHE A 477 8.15 -13.46 -27.79
CA PHE A 477 9.26 -12.61 -28.20
C PHE A 477 8.85 -11.57 -29.24
N GLY A 478 9.22 -10.29 -28.93
CA GLY A 478 9.00 -9.12 -29.78
C GLY A 478 7.77 -8.29 -29.43
N THR A 479 7.03 -8.68 -28.39
CA THR A 479 5.91 -7.88 -27.87
C THR A 479 6.35 -6.85 -26.81
N GLY A 480 7.63 -6.91 -26.35
CA GLY A 480 8.23 -6.08 -25.33
C GLY A 480 9.46 -5.29 -25.79
N TYR A 481 10.21 -4.75 -24.83
CA TYR A 481 11.46 -4.00 -25.05
C TYR A 481 12.70 -4.92 -24.91
N SER A 482 12.85 -5.91 -25.76
CA SER A 482 14.00 -6.82 -25.68
C SER A 482 15.30 -6.17 -26.16
N SER A 483 16.34 -6.26 -25.33
CA SER A 483 17.71 -6.07 -25.79
C SER A 483 18.29 -7.40 -26.30
N LEU A 484 18.81 -7.42 -27.52
CA LEU A 484 19.51 -8.58 -28.08
C LEU A 484 20.62 -9.10 -27.18
N SER A 485 21.27 -8.20 -26.40
CA SER A 485 22.28 -8.57 -25.41
C SER A 485 21.72 -9.46 -24.28
N HIS A 486 20.48 -9.26 -23.88
CA HIS A 486 19.85 -10.08 -22.85
C HIS A 486 19.54 -11.50 -23.35
N ILE A 487 19.08 -11.64 -24.59
CA ILE A 487 18.90 -12.97 -25.22
C ILE A 487 20.22 -13.72 -25.30
N ALA A 488 21.30 -13.04 -25.73
CA ALA A 488 22.62 -13.65 -25.78
C ALA A 488 23.13 -14.06 -24.40
N LEU A 489 22.86 -13.30 -23.33
CA LEU A 489 23.22 -13.64 -21.95
C LEU A 489 22.41 -14.83 -21.41
N LEU A 490 21.12 -14.85 -21.64
CA LEU A 490 20.21 -15.90 -21.22
C LEU A 490 20.47 -17.21 -21.97
N HIS A 491 20.85 -17.13 -23.23
CA HIS A 491 21.16 -18.22 -24.15
C HIS A 491 20.06 -19.32 -24.14
N PRO A 492 18.81 -18.99 -24.47
CA PRO A 492 17.73 -19.96 -24.47
C PRO A 492 17.93 -21.02 -25.57
N ARG A 493 17.36 -22.21 -25.36
CA ARG A 493 17.33 -23.25 -26.38
C ARG A 493 16.36 -22.91 -27.51
N ILE A 494 15.20 -22.30 -27.14
CA ILE A 494 14.14 -21.96 -28.08
C ILE A 494 13.71 -20.51 -27.90
N LEU A 495 13.45 -19.84 -29.02
CA LEU A 495 12.85 -18.50 -29.07
C LEU A 495 11.51 -18.62 -29.80
N LYS A 496 10.38 -18.40 -29.11
CA LYS A 496 9.05 -18.49 -29.67
C LYS A 496 8.61 -17.10 -30.16
N ILE A 497 8.20 -17.02 -31.42
CA ILE A 497 7.77 -15.78 -32.06
C ILE A 497 6.25 -15.71 -31.99
N ASP A 498 5.74 -14.63 -31.38
CA ASP A 498 4.30 -14.41 -31.23
C ASP A 498 3.57 -14.29 -32.58
N GLN A 499 2.30 -14.70 -32.59
CA GLN A 499 1.41 -14.67 -33.78
C GLN A 499 1.29 -13.27 -34.44
N SER A 500 1.51 -12.17 -33.69
CA SER A 500 1.42 -10.80 -34.24
C SER A 500 2.40 -10.54 -35.39
N PHE A 501 3.50 -11.29 -35.44
CA PHE A 501 4.47 -11.23 -36.55
C PHE A 501 4.00 -11.98 -37.82
N LEU A 502 2.99 -12.83 -37.69
CA LEU A 502 2.44 -13.60 -38.81
C LEU A 502 1.26 -12.90 -39.51
N ASP A 503 0.93 -11.68 -39.07
CA ASP A 503 -0.16 -10.90 -39.64
C ASP A 503 0.15 -10.49 -41.08
N THR A 504 -0.80 -10.72 -41.98
CA THR A 504 -0.70 -10.46 -43.42
C THR A 504 -1.33 -9.13 -43.84
N SER A 505 -1.50 -8.18 -42.90
CA SER A 505 -2.04 -6.84 -43.15
C SER A 505 -1.13 -5.98 -44.07
N PRO A 506 -1.53 -4.76 -44.51
CA PRO A 506 -0.73 -3.89 -45.36
C PRO A 506 0.70 -3.56 -44.87
N ASP A 507 0.96 -3.76 -43.57
CA ASP A 507 2.30 -3.66 -42.96
C ASP A 507 3.11 -4.97 -43.05
N ALA A 508 2.60 -5.99 -43.74
CA ALA A 508 3.18 -7.33 -43.83
C ALA A 508 4.64 -7.35 -44.34
N VAL A 509 5.01 -6.43 -45.24
CA VAL A 509 6.40 -6.36 -45.75
C VAL A 509 7.39 -5.99 -44.61
N SER A 510 6.96 -5.20 -43.64
CA SER A 510 7.78 -4.86 -42.47
C SER A 510 7.91 -6.07 -41.53
N ASN A 511 6.82 -6.79 -41.31
CA ASN A 511 6.77 -8.00 -40.45
C ASN A 511 7.61 -9.14 -41.05
N GLU A 512 7.53 -9.36 -42.37
CA GLU A 512 8.33 -10.40 -43.06
C GLU A 512 9.84 -10.12 -42.97
N ARG A 513 10.26 -8.84 -43.06
CA ARG A 513 11.65 -8.44 -42.88
C ARG A 513 12.13 -8.66 -41.45
N LEU A 514 11.31 -8.28 -40.47
CA LEU A 514 11.61 -8.46 -39.06
C LEU A 514 11.69 -9.94 -38.70
N LEU A 515 10.76 -10.74 -39.16
CA LEU A 515 10.77 -12.20 -38.99
C LEU A 515 12.06 -12.81 -39.58
N LYS A 516 12.47 -12.39 -40.80
CA LYS A 516 13.73 -12.83 -41.38
C LYS A 516 14.96 -12.43 -40.55
N ALA A 517 14.94 -11.23 -39.96
CA ALA A 517 16.03 -10.79 -39.09
C ALA A 517 16.09 -11.64 -37.80
N ILE A 518 14.94 -11.97 -37.18
CA ILE A 518 14.86 -12.84 -35.99
C ILE A 518 15.38 -14.25 -36.31
N LEU A 519 14.97 -14.83 -37.45
CA LEU A 519 15.47 -16.14 -37.90
C LEU A 519 16.98 -16.14 -38.09
N THR A 520 17.53 -15.11 -38.75
CA THR A 520 18.99 -14.96 -38.95
C THR A 520 19.73 -14.79 -37.62
N MET A 521 19.15 -14.04 -36.67
CA MET A 521 19.70 -13.89 -35.33
C MET A 521 19.73 -15.24 -34.59
N GLY A 522 18.64 -16.00 -34.66
CA GLY A 522 18.57 -17.32 -34.05
C GLY A 522 19.67 -18.24 -34.57
N GLU A 523 19.88 -18.27 -35.88
CA GLU A 523 20.99 -19.03 -36.50
C GLU A 523 22.37 -18.55 -36.02
N ALA A 524 22.58 -17.23 -35.90
CA ALA A 524 23.86 -16.66 -35.48
C ALA A 524 24.18 -16.94 -33.99
N LEU A 525 23.17 -17.12 -33.17
CA LEU A 525 23.27 -17.38 -31.72
C LEU A 525 23.11 -18.87 -31.34
N ASP A 526 22.92 -19.75 -32.32
CA ASP A 526 22.59 -21.18 -32.11
C ASP A 526 21.33 -21.39 -31.27
N ILE A 527 20.31 -20.55 -31.51
CA ILE A 527 19.00 -20.60 -30.85
C ILE A 527 17.96 -21.11 -31.84
N THR A 528 17.19 -22.09 -31.45
CA THR A 528 16.06 -22.59 -32.25
C THR A 528 14.93 -21.56 -32.26
N VAL A 529 14.51 -21.12 -33.45
CA VAL A 529 13.35 -20.22 -33.58
C VAL A 529 12.12 -21.03 -33.94
N LEU A 530 11.01 -20.79 -33.21
CA LEU A 530 9.71 -21.45 -33.36
C LEU A 530 8.64 -20.38 -33.61
N ALA A 531 7.85 -20.53 -34.64
CA ALA A 531 6.72 -19.64 -34.96
C ALA A 531 5.43 -20.16 -34.32
N GLU A 532 4.69 -19.27 -33.65
CA GLU A 532 3.43 -19.57 -33.01
C GLU A 532 2.22 -19.02 -33.76
N GLY A 533 1.02 -19.60 -33.48
CA GLY A 533 -0.23 -19.08 -34.01
C GLY A 533 -0.36 -19.21 -35.52
N ILE A 534 0.15 -20.31 -36.10
CA ILE A 534 -0.04 -20.60 -37.53
C ILE A 534 -1.48 -21.02 -37.74
N GLU A 535 -2.29 -20.16 -38.39
CA GLU A 535 -3.73 -20.39 -38.60
C GLU A 535 -4.09 -20.61 -40.08
N THR A 536 -3.24 -20.13 -41.01
CA THR A 536 -3.54 -20.18 -42.45
C THR A 536 -2.38 -20.76 -43.26
N GLU A 537 -2.70 -21.38 -44.39
CA GLU A 537 -1.70 -21.89 -45.34
C GLU A 537 -0.77 -20.79 -45.86
N SER A 538 -1.26 -19.57 -46.03
CA SER A 538 -0.44 -18.43 -46.46
C SER A 538 0.67 -18.11 -45.44
N GLN A 539 0.36 -18.15 -44.12
CA GLN A 539 1.36 -18.00 -43.08
C GLN A 539 2.39 -19.14 -43.08
N LEU A 540 1.93 -20.36 -43.24
CA LEU A 540 2.79 -21.54 -43.34
C LEU A 540 3.77 -21.43 -44.50
N ASP A 541 3.28 -21.05 -45.69
CA ASP A 541 4.08 -20.91 -46.89
C ASP A 541 5.08 -19.76 -46.74
N MET A 542 4.71 -18.67 -46.11
CA MET A 542 5.62 -17.57 -45.77
C MET A 542 6.75 -18.04 -44.87
N LEU A 543 6.46 -18.73 -43.78
CA LEU A 543 7.43 -19.27 -42.85
C LEU A 543 8.41 -20.23 -43.51
N ARG A 544 7.91 -21.14 -44.39
CA ARG A 544 8.73 -22.07 -45.16
C ARG A 544 9.66 -21.33 -46.10
N ARG A 545 9.18 -20.29 -46.83
CA ARG A 545 9.99 -19.46 -47.73
C ARG A 545 11.11 -18.71 -46.99
N LEU A 546 10.83 -18.24 -45.74
CA LEU A 546 11.79 -17.55 -44.91
C LEU A 546 12.80 -18.47 -44.24
N GLY A 547 12.60 -19.78 -44.31
CA GLY A 547 13.47 -20.80 -43.72
C GLY A 547 13.19 -21.09 -42.21
N CYS A 548 12.00 -20.74 -41.71
CA CYS A 548 11.58 -21.15 -40.39
C CYS A 548 11.43 -22.67 -40.33
N LYS A 549 12.10 -23.32 -39.37
CA LYS A 549 12.14 -24.78 -39.30
C LYS A 549 11.01 -25.37 -38.46
N PHE A 550 10.56 -24.66 -37.43
CA PHE A 550 9.61 -25.17 -36.44
C PHE A 550 8.44 -24.22 -36.26
N GLY A 551 7.27 -24.80 -36.03
CA GLY A 551 6.07 -24.02 -35.79
C GLY A 551 4.97 -24.78 -35.09
N GLN A 552 4.05 -24.02 -34.51
CA GLN A 552 2.81 -24.53 -33.92
C GLN A 552 1.66 -23.58 -34.26
N GLY A 553 0.43 -24.10 -34.27
CA GLY A 553 -0.76 -23.32 -34.54
C GLY A 553 -1.95 -24.20 -34.89
N TYR A 554 -3.13 -23.58 -34.95
CA TYR A 554 -4.40 -24.31 -35.17
C TYR A 554 -4.48 -24.95 -36.57
N LEU A 555 -3.77 -24.42 -37.54
CA LEU A 555 -3.67 -25.04 -38.86
C LEU A 555 -3.01 -26.41 -38.79
N LEU A 556 -1.97 -26.56 -37.96
CA LEU A 556 -1.21 -27.82 -37.82
C LEU A 556 -1.93 -28.78 -36.87
N SER A 557 -2.26 -28.31 -35.67
CA SER A 557 -3.09 -29.00 -34.69
C SER A 557 -3.53 -28.03 -33.58
N PRO A 558 -4.80 -28.02 -33.20
CA PRO A 558 -5.18 -27.35 -31.95
C PRO A 558 -4.65 -28.15 -30.74
N PRO A 559 -4.63 -27.56 -29.52
CA PRO A 559 -4.37 -28.28 -28.29
C PRO A 559 -5.36 -29.43 -28.10
N VAL A 560 -4.86 -30.64 -27.84
CA VAL A 560 -5.67 -31.87 -27.75
C VAL A 560 -5.42 -32.58 -26.41
N PRO A 561 -6.37 -33.42 -25.94
CA PRO A 561 -6.12 -34.31 -24.80
C PRO A 561 -5.02 -35.36 -25.12
N SER A 562 -4.38 -35.92 -24.08
CA SER A 562 -3.33 -36.94 -24.19
C SER A 562 -3.71 -38.11 -25.15
N ALA A 563 -4.94 -38.62 -25.06
CA ALA A 563 -5.40 -39.74 -25.90
C ALA A 563 -5.37 -39.41 -27.39
N ASP A 564 -5.60 -38.16 -27.78
CA ASP A 564 -5.58 -37.72 -29.19
C ASP A 564 -4.16 -37.35 -29.63
N LEU A 565 -3.34 -36.81 -28.73
CA LEU A 565 -1.92 -36.56 -28.96
C LEU A 565 -1.19 -37.84 -29.39
N THR A 566 -1.44 -38.95 -28.68
CA THR A 566 -0.87 -40.26 -29.00
C THR A 566 -1.16 -40.67 -30.44
N LYS A 567 -2.35 -40.37 -30.97
CA LYS A 567 -2.70 -40.65 -32.36
C LYS A 567 -1.88 -39.76 -33.31
N ILE A 568 -1.73 -38.49 -33.01
CA ILE A 568 -0.97 -37.53 -33.81
C ILE A 568 0.51 -37.93 -33.86
N LEU A 569 1.10 -38.27 -32.73
CA LEU A 569 2.50 -38.72 -32.66
C LEU A 569 2.77 -40.03 -33.40
N ARG A 570 1.76 -40.87 -33.59
CA ARG A 570 1.86 -42.11 -34.39
C ARG A 570 1.69 -41.90 -35.90
N MET A 571 1.05 -40.79 -36.30
CA MET A 571 0.85 -40.44 -37.71
C MET A 571 2.13 -39.79 -38.29
N VAL A 572 3.28 -40.46 -38.24
CA VAL A 572 4.45 -40.08 -39.01
C VAL A 572 4.14 -40.31 -40.48
N PRO A 573 4.23 -39.32 -41.38
CA PRO A 573 4.18 -39.60 -42.80
C PRO A 573 5.33 -40.56 -43.12
N ALA A 574 5.03 -41.69 -43.79
CA ALA A 574 6.08 -42.56 -44.30
C ALA A 574 7.08 -41.74 -45.13
N PRO A 575 8.40 -41.96 -45.03
CA PRO A 575 9.37 -41.26 -45.88
C PRO A 575 8.95 -41.45 -47.33
N PRO A 576 9.02 -40.42 -48.20
CA PRO A 576 8.66 -40.55 -49.60
C PRO A 576 9.45 -41.74 -50.15
N GLY A 577 8.69 -42.73 -50.67
CA GLY A 577 9.27 -43.99 -51.08
C GLY A 577 10.44 -43.75 -52.04
N ILE A 578 11.57 -44.39 -51.75
CA ILE A 578 12.59 -44.65 -52.76
C ILE A 578 11.90 -45.52 -53.81
N ASP A 579 11.48 -44.90 -54.91
CA ASP A 579 11.03 -45.66 -56.06
C ASP A 579 12.14 -46.65 -56.42
N GLN A 580 11.90 -47.90 -56.13
CA GLN A 580 12.66 -48.99 -56.67
C GLN A 580 12.15 -49.23 -58.11
N SER A 581 12.79 -48.58 -59.05
CA SER A 581 12.75 -48.98 -60.46
C SER A 581 14.18 -49.18 -60.94
#